data_61778590b8e9cf84b548a25a239a5678
#
_entry.id   61778590b8e9cf84b548a25a239a5678
#
_cell.length_a   1.000
_cell.length_b   1.000
_cell.length_c   1.000
_cell.angle_alpha   90.00
_cell.angle_beta   90.00
_cell.angle_gamma   90.00
#
_symmetry.space_group_name_H-M   'P 1'
#
loop_
_entity.id
_entity.type
_entity.pdbx_description
1 polymer ?
#
loop_
_entity_poly.entity_id
_entity_poly.type
_entity_poly.pdbx_seq_one_letter_code
_entity_poly.pdbx_strand_id
1 'polypeptide(L)'
;MKREVKIGIFAVAMIGVAWAGIRFLKGFDIFSRNVEYYAAYDQINGVQNASPIMMKGVKIGSVTRLSFDPARSDKVVLQFTIKRQYRIPSDSEAKIFSNGLMGAKAIEITYGTADTYLQKGDTLRSSRDRDLMDMAGSELDFFKQKVSQLTTDLSRTLENLNGLMETNADNIAGTLGNLNSVTGDMAELLSA
;
A
#
# COMPACT_ATOMS: atom_id res chain seq x y z
N MET A 1 62.26 2.70 22.46
CA MET A 1 61.42 2.26 21.32
C MET A 1 61.92 2.92 20.05
N LYS A 2 62.24 2.14 19.02
CA LYS A 2 62.70 2.65 17.73
C LYS A 2 61.57 3.44 17.04
N ARG A 3 61.92 4.44 16.22
CA ARG A 3 60.94 5.33 15.58
C ARG A 3 59.94 4.53 14.70
N GLU A 4 60.40 3.46 14.09
CA GLU A 4 59.60 2.53 13.24
C GLU A 4 58.48 1.86 14.03
N VAL A 5 58.74 1.46 15.30
CA VAL A 5 57.72 0.82 16.18
C VAL A 5 56.60 1.81 16.55
N LYS A 6 56.95 3.08 16.79
CA LYS A 6 55.93 4.12 17.06
C LYS A 6 55.04 4.37 15.88
N ILE A 7 55.61 4.41 14.66
CA ILE A 7 54.85 4.58 13.41
C ILE A 7 53.96 3.38 13.17
N GLY A 8 54.46 2.16 13.41
CA GLY A 8 53.63 0.94 13.25
C GLY A 8 52.44 0.89 14.21
N ILE A 9 52.67 1.24 15.50
CA ILE A 9 51.56 1.32 16.48
C ILE A 9 50.52 2.38 16.07
N PHE A 10 50.99 3.54 15.59
CA PHE A 10 50.12 4.60 15.16
C PHE A 10 49.25 4.17 13.93
N ALA A 11 49.84 3.50 12.94
CA ALA A 11 49.17 2.99 11.79
C ALA A 11 48.06 1.97 12.16
N VAL A 12 48.38 1.02 13.06
CA VAL A 12 47.42 0.03 13.57
C VAL A 12 46.27 0.71 14.31
N ALA A 13 46.57 1.70 15.16
CA ALA A 13 45.55 2.47 15.87
C ALA A 13 44.61 3.21 14.91
N MET A 14 45.12 3.85 13.84
CA MET A 14 44.33 4.54 12.84
C MET A 14 43.43 3.59 12.08
N ILE A 15 43.91 2.40 11.73
CA ILE A 15 43.06 1.35 11.07
C ILE A 15 41.95 0.91 12.04
N GLY A 16 42.27 0.73 13.33
CA GLY A 16 41.25 0.39 14.35
C GLY A 16 40.18 1.46 14.49
N VAL A 17 40.55 2.74 14.52
CA VAL A 17 39.63 3.87 14.58
C VAL A 17 38.78 3.94 13.32
N ALA A 18 39.37 3.77 12.14
CA ALA A 18 38.65 3.76 10.87
C ALA A 18 37.60 2.61 10.80
N TRP A 19 38.02 1.41 11.26
CA TRP A 19 37.12 0.26 11.31
C TRP A 19 35.95 0.49 12.30
N ALA A 20 36.23 1.02 13.49
CA ALA A 20 35.21 1.39 14.47
C ALA A 20 34.27 2.47 13.95
N GLY A 21 34.77 3.48 13.24
CA GLY A 21 33.99 4.54 12.60
C GLY A 21 33.06 3.99 11.55
N ILE A 22 33.50 3.08 10.67
CA ILE A 22 32.65 2.44 9.66
C ILE A 22 31.55 1.61 10.35
N ARG A 23 31.87 0.90 11.42
CA ARG A 23 30.88 0.15 12.21
C ARG A 23 29.85 1.07 12.86
N PHE A 24 30.28 2.20 13.39
CA PHE A 24 29.42 3.21 13.98
C PHE A 24 28.47 3.85 12.92
N LEU A 25 28.99 4.21 11.75
CA LEU A 25 28.19 4.76 10.63
C LEU A 25 27.16 3.76 10.07
N LYS A 26 27.43 2.45 10.16
CA LYS A 26 26.47 1.40 9.80
C LYS A 26 25.32 1.24 10.81
N GLY A 27 25.22 2.12 11.81
CA GLY A 27 24.13 2.12 12.80
C GLY A 27 24.24 1.01 13.86
N PHE A 28 25.42 0.43 14.03
CA PHE A 28 25.69 -0.44 15.17
C PHE A 28 25.86 0.42 16.43
N ASP A 29 24.78 0.58 17.16
CA ASP A 29 24.75 1.25 18.45
C ASP A 29 25.37 0.31 19.50
N ILE A 30 26.70 0.43 19.71
CA ILE A 30 27.50 -0.48 20.56
C ILE A 30 27.08 -0.35 22.04
N PHE A 31 26.41 0.74 22.41
CA PHE A 31 26.01 1.06 23.78
C PHE A 31 24.50 0.96 24.04
N SER A 32 23.66 0.78 23.02
CA SER A 32 22.22 0.65 23.25
C SER A 32 21.88 -0.78 23.67
N ARG A 33 21.28 -0.92 24.83
CA ARG A 33 20.65 -2.16 25.28
C ARG A 33 19.39 -2.36 24.43
N ASN A 34 19.53 -3.07 23.31
CA ASN A 34 18.42 -3.40 22.42
C ASN A 34 17.83 -4.76 22.82
N VAL A 35 16.53 -4.88 22.69
CA VAL A 35 15.78 -6.14 22.86
C VAL A 35 15.43 -6.67 21.49
N GLU A 36 15.62 -7.94 21.28
CA GLU A 36 15.34 -8.68 20.07
C GLU A 36 13.91 -9.19 20.07
N TYR A 37 13.24 -9.04 18.91
CA TYR A 37 11.90 -9.55 18.65
C TYR A 37 11.81 -10.15 17.25
N TYR A 38 10.76 -10.91 17.02
CA TYR A 38 10.48 -11.57 15.76
C TYR A 38 9.09 -11.18 15.23
N ALA A 39 8.91 -11.25 13.91
CA ALA A 39 7.59 -11.22 13.27
C ALA A 39 7.64 -12.05 11.99
N ALA A 40 6.57 -12.77 11.66
CA ALA A 40 6.49 -13.64 10.49
C ALA A 40 5.47 -13.09 9.50
N TYR A 41 5.89 -12.89 8.25
CA TYR A 41 5.07 -12.31 7.19
C TYR A 41 4.98 -13.26 6.00
N ASP A 42 3.86 -13.25 5.31
CA ASP A 42 3.70 -13.99 4.04
C ASP A 42 4.54 -13.33 2.93
N GLN A 43 4.66 -12.01 2.96
CA GLN A 43 5.45 -11.22 2.01
C GLN A 43 6.01 -9.97 2.70
N ILE A 44 7.23 -9.59 2.36
CA ILE A 44 7.94 -8.45 2.96
C ILE A 44 8.14 -7.25 2.02
N ASN A 45 7.88 -7.44 0.71
CA ASN A 45 7.82 -6.38 -0.34
C ASN A 45 8.90 -5.27 -0.21
N GLY A 46 10.18 -5.67 -0.12
CA GLY A 46 11.28 -4.70 -0.12
C GLY A 46 11.75 -4.23 1.28
N VAL A 47 11.29 -4.85 2.37
CA VAL A 47 11.95 -4.72 3.67
C VAL A 47 13.36 -5.30 3.56
N GLN A 48 14.35 -4.58 4.09
CA GLN A 48 15.76 -4.95 4.04
C GLN A 48 16.39 -4.94 5.44
N ASN A 49 17.59 -5.50 5.56
CA ASN A 49 18.39 -5.29 6.77
C ASN A 49 18.60 -3.79 6.98
N ALA A 50 18.55 -3.37 8.24
CA ALA A 50 18.57 -1.97 8.68
C ALA A 50 17.30 -1.15 8.36
N SER A 51 16.24 -1.73 7.75
CA SER A 51 14.94 -1.06 7.67
C SER A 51 14.49 -0.56 9.03
N PRO A 52 13.99 0.68 9.14
CA PRO A 52 13.66 1.28 10.44
C PRO A 52 12.40 0.64 11.05
N ILE A 53 12.44 0.47 12.37
CA ILE A 53 11.25 0.18 13.18
C ILE A 53 10.76 1.50 13.75
N MET A 54 9.52 1.82 13.48
CA MET A 54 8.88 3.07 13.87
C MET A 54 7.77 2.81 14.89
N MET A 55 7.50 3.79 15.71
CA MET A 55 6.33 3.83 16.59
C MET A 55 5.85 5.27 16.66
N LYS A 56 4.64 5.53 16.25
CA LYS A 56 4.08 6.90 16.17
C LYS A 56 5.02 7.89 15.46
N GLY A 57 5.65 7.47 14.36
CA GLY A 57 6.57 8.29 13.58
C GLY A 57 8.00 8.40 14.14
N VAL A 58 8.29 7.82 15.31
CA VAL A 58 9.63 7.85 15.92
C VAL A 58 10.37 6.56 15.63
N LYS A 59 11.64 6.63 15.19
CA LYS A 59 12.49 5.45 15.01
C LYS A 59 12.91 4.89 16.37
N ILE A 60 12.44 3.69 16.68
CA ILE A 60 12.69 2.99 17.95
C ILE A 60 13.64 1.81 17.81
N GLY A 61 13.91 1.36 16.57
CA GLY A 61 14.75 0.19 16.32
C GLY A 61 15.08 0.01 14.84
N SER A 62 15.53 -1.18 14.49
CA SER A 62 15.82 -1.59 13.10
C SER A 62 15.76 -3.10 12.90
N VAL A 63 15.50 -3.51 11.67
CA VAL A 63 15.59 -4.91 11.24
C VAL A 63 17.05 -5.36 11.25
N THR A 64 17.32 -6.50 11.87
CA THR A 64 18.67 -7.05 11.97
C THR A 64 18.92 -8.21 11.04
N ARG A 65 17.89 -9.02 10.78
CA ARG A 65 17.98 -10.20 9.90
C ARG A 65 16.66 -10.52 9.25
N LEU A 66 16.74 -11.02 8.03
CA LEU A 66 15.67 -11.63 7.26
C LEU A 66 16.01 -13.11 7.10
N SER A 67 15.06 -13.99 7.40
CA SER A 67 15.22 -15.44 7.23
C SER A 67 14.00 -16.00 6.52
N PHE A 68 14.25 -16.75 5.45
CA PHE A 68 13.23 -17.50 4.73
C PHE A 68 13.73 -18.92 4.53
N ASP A 69 12.97 -19.88 5.03
CA ASP A 69 13.25 -21.30 4.87
C ASP A 69 11.99 -22.00 4.32
N PRO A 70 11.90 -22.18 3.00
CA PRO A 70 10.72 -22.75 2.36
C PRO A 70 10.47 -24.21 2.75
N ALA A 71 11.47 -24.90 3.30
CA ALA A 71 11.30 -26.28 3.77
C ALA A 71 10.58 -26.36 5.12
N ARG A 72 10.58 -25.28 5.89
CA ARG A 72 9.99 -25.21 7.24
C ARG A 72 8.72 -24.37 7.29
N SER A 73 8.65 -23.32 6.53
CA SER A 73 7.52 -22.38 6.52
C SER A 73 7.48 -21.61 5.22
N ASP A 74 6.29 -21.27 4.74
CA ASP A 74 6.06 -20.36 3.62
C ASP A 74 6.21 -18.88 4.03
N LYS A 75 6.53 -18.61 5.30
CA LYS A 75 6.63 -17.25 5.86
C LYS A 75 8.07 -16.78 5.97
N VAL A 76 8.27 -15.50 5.70
CA VAL A 76 9.53 -14.80 5.95
C VAL A 76 9.56 -14.33 7.41
N VAL A 77 10.55 -14.77 8.16
CA VAL A 77 10.75 -14.36 9.54
C VAL A 77 11.70 -13.16 9.58
N LEU A 78 11.23 -12.07 10.13
CA LEU A 78 11.99 -10.87 10.41
C LEU A 78 12.47 -10.88 11.87
N GLN A 79 13.77 -10.72 12.06
CA GLN A 79 14.39 -10.46 13.33
C GLN A 79 14.71 -8.97 13.39
N PHE A 80 14.31 -8.30 14.45
CA PHE A 80 14.55 -6.88 14.63
C PHE A 80 14.81 -6.52 16.07
N THR A 81 15.44 -5.39 16.28
CA THR A 81 15.78 -4.91 17.61
C THR A 81 15.07 -3.59 17.91
N ILE A 82 14.59 -3.46 19.13
CA ILE A 82 13.98 -2.23 19.68
C ILE A 82 14.77 -1.79 20.89
N LYS A 83 14.97 -0.49 21.08
CA LYS A 83 15.63 0.08 22.26
C LYS A 83 14.87 -0.31 23.53
N ARG A 84 15.56 -0.82 24.53
CA ARG A 84 14.99 -1.38 25.78
C ARG A 84 14.08 -0.42 26.56
N GLN A 85 14.24 0.88 26.34
CA GLN A 85 13.38 1.88 26.98
C GLN A 85 11.92 1.79 26.52
N TYR A 86 11.65 1.19 25.36
CA TYR A 86 10.30 0.98 24.82
C TYR A 86 9.82 -0.42 25.19
N ARG A 87 8.88 -0.50 26.13
CA ARG A 87 8.21 -1.75 26.47
C ARG A 87 7.07 -1.97 25.50
N ILE A 88 7.00 -3.13 24.88
CA ILE A 88 6.02 -3.47 23.88
C ILE A 88 4.95 -4.38 24.50
N PRO A 89 3.67 -3.95 24.57
CA PRO A 89 2.58 -4.79 25.01
C PRO A 89 2.45 -6.07 24.19
N SER A 90 2.00 -7.16 24.80
CA SER A 90 1.94 -8.49 24.17
C SER A 90 0.96 -8.57 22.98
N ASP A 91 -0.02 -7.67 22.92
CA ASP A 91 -1.01 -7.55 21.85
C ASP A 91 -0.63 -6.56 20.77
N SER A 92 0.59 -5.98 20.84
CA SER A 92 1.11 -5.06 19.82
C SER A 92 1.33 -5.77 18.48
N GLU A 93 1.24 -5.00 17.40
CA GLU A 93 1.36 -5.49 16.04
C GLU A 93 2.52 -4.82 15.31
N ALA A 94 3.27 -5.61 14.55
CA ALA A 94 4.34 -5.14 13.67
C ALA A 94 3.80 -5.07 12.24
N LYS A 95 3.59 -3.86 11.71
CA LYS A 95 2.96 -3.60 10.44
C LYS A 95 3.98 -3.09 9.43
N ILE A 96 4.12 -3.76 8.27
CA ILE A 96 4.95 -3.25 7.17
C ILE A 96 4.18 -2.13 6.47
N PHE A 97 4.84 -0.99 6.26
CA PHE A 97 4.28 0.14 5.54
C PHE A 97 5.32 0.81 4.63
N SER A 98 4.85 1.63 3.70
CA SER A 98 5.71 2.42 2.82
C SER A 98 6.12 3.72 3.53
N ASN A 99 7.40 3.86 3.82
CA ASN A 99 7.96 5.07 4.43
C ASN A 99 8.36 6.06 3.33
N GLY A 100 7.39 6.83 2.85
CA GLY A 100 7.56 7.81 1.78
C GLY A 100 7.15 7.32 0.39
N LEU A 101 7.13 8.24 -0.57
CA LEU A 101 6.67 8.03 -1.95
C LEU A 101 7.60 7.13 -2.78
N MET A 102 8.87 7.03 -2.42
CA MET A 102 9.89 6.29 -3.16
C MET A 102 9.97 4.79 -2.81
N GLY A 103 9.04 4.26 -2.05
CA GLY A 103 8.92 2.82 -1.83
C GLY A 103 9.86 2.23 -0.76
N ALA A 104 10.59 3.04 0.02
CA ALA A 104 11.33 2.54 1.16
C ALA A 104 10.35 1.90 2.17
N LYS A 105 10.63 0.68 2.62
CA LYS A 105 9.79 -0.04 3.58
C LYS A 105 10.31 0.14 5.00
N ALA A 106 9.37 0.34 5.91
CA ALA A 106 9.58 0.39 7.34
C ALA A 106 8.58 -0.52 8.05
N ILE A 107 8.83 -0.80 9.32
CA ILE A 107 7.89 -1.53 10.17
C ILE A 107 7.39 -0.55 11.23
N GLU A 108 6.09 -0.39 11.31
CA GLU A 108 5.43 0.35 12.37
C GLU A 108 4.97 -0.60 13.47
N ILE A 109 5.31 -0.28 14.70
CA ILE A 109 4.75 -0.97 15.86
C ILE A 109 3.49 -0.22 16.29
N THR A 110 2.34 -0.86 16.04
CA THR A 110 1.06 -0.43 16.60
C THR A 110 1.01 -0.88 18.05
N TYR A 111 1.00 0.09 18.95
CA TYR A 111 1.05 -0.15 20.39
C TYR A 111 -0.28 -0.75 20.87
N GLY A 112 -0.19 -1.90 21.52
CA GLY A 112 -1.35 -2.58 22.09
C GLY A 112 -1.81 -1.96 23.42
N THR A 113 -2.82 -2.59 24.02
CA THR A 113 -3.44 -2.17 25.27
C THR A 113 -3.29 -3.17 26.42
N ALA A 114 -2.62 -4.32 26.15
CA ALA A 114 -2.40 -5.35 27.15
C ALA A 114 -1.49 -4.88 28.28
N ASP A 115 -1.79 -5.32 29.51
CA ASP A 115 -0.97 -5.05 30.70
C ASP A 115 0.32 -5.88 30.72
N THR A 116 0.40 -6.93 29.90
CA THR A 116 1.58 -7.78 29.78
C THR A 116 2.48 -7.29 28.64
N TYR A 117 3.80 -7.47 28.81
CA TYR A 117 4.79 -6.99 27.85
C TYR A 117 5.59 -8.14 27.24
N LEU A 118 5.91 -8.01 25.97
CA LEU A 118 6.76 -8.95 25.26
C LEU A 118 8.16 -8.99 25.86
N GLN A 119 8.74 -10.19 25.89
CA GLN A 119 10.09 -10.45 26.35
C GLN A 119 11.05 -10.61 25.17
N LYS A 120 12.35 -10.67 25.47
CA LYS A 120 13.36 -10.94 24.46
C LYS A 120 13.10 -12.28 23.78
N GLY A 121 13.01 -12.25 22.46
CA GLY A 121 12.77 -13.45 21.64
C GLY A 121 11.32 -13.73 21.32
N ASP A 122 10.38 -12.92 21.83
CA ASP A 122 8.97 -13.08 21.51
C ASP A 122 8.66 -12.65 20.06
N THR A 123 7.58 -13.20 19.54
CA THR A 123 7.09 -12.93 18.19
C THR A 123 5.86 -12.01 18.26
N LEU A 124 5.92 -10.87 17.56
CA LEU A 124 4.80 -9.96 17.40
C LEU A 124 3.81 -10.50 16.35
N ARG A 125 2.56 -10.09 16.51
CA ARG A 125 1.59 -10.21 15.41
C ARG A 125 2.05 -9.34 14.25
N SER A 126 1.81 -9.82 13.04
CA SER A 126 2.28 -9.15 11.83
C SER A 126 1.15 -8.80 10.90
N SER A 127 1.20 -7.64 10.31
CA SER A 127 0.36 -7.22 9.20
C SER A 127 1.16 -6.40 8.19
N ARG A 128 0.52 -6.08 7.08
CA ARG A 128 1.08 -5.15 6.11
C ARG A 128 0.01 -4.20 5.59
N ASP A 129 0.39 -2.98 5.31
CA ASP A 129 -0.43 -2.06 4.55
C ASP A 129 -0.49 -2.50 3.07
N ARG A 130 -1.60 -2.20 2.44
CA ARG A 130 -1.69 -2.27 0.98
C ARG A 130 -0.72 -1.25 0.39
N ASP A 131 0.05 -1.66 -0.59
CA ASP A 131 0.91 -0.74 -1.32
C ASP A 131 0.07 0.27 -2.11
N LEU A 132 0.60 1.49 -2.27
CA LEU A 132 -0.02 2.50 -3.14
C LEU A 132 -0.26 1.97 -4.56
N MET A 133 0.59 1.06 -5.04
CA MET A 133 0.41 0.40 -6.33
C MET A 133 -0.76 -0.59 -6.32
N ASP A 134 -0.97 -1.34 -5.23
CA ASP A 134 -2.13 -2.23 -5.05
C ASP A 134 -3.43 -1.40 -4.97
N MET A 135 -3.41 -0.25 -4.29
CA MET A 135 -4.53 0.68 -4.21
C MET A 135 -4.82 1.33 -5.58
N ALA A 136 -3.79 1.78 -6.28
CA ALA A 136 -3.95 2.37 -7.62
C ALA A 136 -4.55 1.36 -8.60
N GLY A 137 -4.18 0.07 -8.52
CA GLY A 137 -4.77 -1.00 -9.32
C GLY A 137 -6.26 -1.20 -9.03
N SER A 138 -6.65 -1.27 -7.78
CA SER A 138 -8.05 -1.47 -7.36
C SER A 138 -8.94 -0.26 -7.71
N GLU A 139 -8.44 0.95 -7.53
CA GLU A 139 -9.13 2.19 -7.91
C GLU A 139 -9.28 2.31 -9.44
N LEU A 140 -8.27 1.91 -10.20
CA LEU A 140 -8.34 1.89 -11.66
C LEU A 140 -9.39 0.88 -12.16
N ASP A 141 -9.48 -0.29 -11.56
CA ASP A 141 -10.50 -1.30 -11.91
C ASP A 141 -11.91 -0.81 -11.55
N PHE A 142 -12.09 -0.18 -10.40
CA PHE A 142 -13.34 0.48 -10.04
C PHE A 142 -13.71 1.58 -11.05
N PHE A 143 -12.75 2.42 -11.45
CA PHE A 143 -12.97 3.45 -12.45
C PHE A 143 -13.34 2.89 -13.81
N LYS A 144 -12.66 1.83 -14.28
CA LYS A 144 -13.02 1.12 -15.52
C LYS A 144 -14.45 0.58 -15.49
N GLN A 145 -14.85 -0.05 -14.37
CA GLN A 145 -16.22 -0.56 -14.21
C GLN A 145 -17.25 0.58 -14.28
N LYS A 146 -16.98 1.72 -13.63
CA LYS A 146 -17.89 2.88 -13.68
C LYS A 146 -18.00 3.48 -15.07
N VAL A 147 -16.89 3.61 -15.79
CA VAL A 147 -16.90 4.09 -17.19
C VAL A 147 -17.67 3.13 -18.08
N SER A 148 -17.46 1.82 -17.95
CA SER A 148 -18.21 0.82 -18.71
C SER A 148 -19.73 0.89 -18.42
N GLN A 149 -20.11 1.05 -17.16
CA GLN A 149 -21.51 1.21 -16.78
C GLN A 149 -22.13 2.47 -17.38
N LEU A 150 -21.44 3.62 -17.30
CA LEU A 150 -21.90 4.88 -17.91
C LEU A 150 -22.06 4.75 -19.42
N THR A 151 -21.14 4.06 -20.11
CA THR A 151 -21.25 3.82 -21.54
C THR A 151 -22.49 2.97 -21.88
N THR A 152 -22.77 1.94 -21.10
CA THR A 152 -23.98 1.10 -21.28
C THR A 152 -25.23 1.90 -21.02
N ASP A 153 -25.30 2.70 -19.97
CA ASP A 153 -26.47 3.52 -19.64
C ASP A 153 -26.73 4.59 -20.71
N LEU A 154 -25.66 5.19 -21.24
CA LEU A 154 -25.76 6.14 -22.36
C LEU A 154 -26.26 5.48 -23.62
N SER A 155 -25.75 4.30 -23.98
CA SER A 155 -26.24 3.54 -25.13
C SER A 155 -27.73 3.25 -25.02
N ARG A 156 -28.21 2.78 -23.87
CA ARG A 156 -29.60 2.53 -23.58
C ARG A 156 -30.46 3.80 -23.68
N THR A 157 -29.96 4.92 -23.20
CA THR A 157 -30.63 6.21 -23.30
C THR A 157 -30.78 6.65 -24.74
N LEU A 158 -29.72 6.48 -25.56
CA LEU A 158 -29.79 6.78 -27.00
C LEU A 158 -30.74 5.88 -27.74
N GLU A 159 -30.81 4.57 -27.44
CA GLU A 159 -31.79 3.64 -27.98
C GLU A 159 -33.24 4.08 -27.65
N ASN A 160 -33.48 4.44 -26.37
CA ASN A 160 -34.80 4.94 -25.96
C ASN A 160 -35.17 6.24 -26.66
N LEU A 161 -34.24 7.18 -26.84
CA LEU A 161 -34.44 8.43 -27.57
C LEU A 161 -34.79 8.13 -29.06
N ASN A 162 -34.04 7.23 -29.69
CA ASN A 162 -34.34 6.84 -31.06
C ASN A 162 -35.72 6.23 -31.17
N GLY A 163 -36.13 5.33 -30.28
CA GLY A 163 -37.50 4.76 -30.26
C GLY A 163 -38.59 5.81 -30.05
N LEU A 164 -38.37 6.81 -29.19
CA LEU A 164 -39.27 7.93 -28.98
C LEU A 164 -39.37 8.81 -30.24
N MET A 165 -38.25 9.07 -30.92
CA MET A 165 -38.24 9.85 -32.16
C MET A 165 -38.99 9.13 -33.29
N GLU A 166 -38.82 7.81 -33.45
CA GLU A 166 -39.52 6.97 -34.41
C GLU A 166 -41.03 6.97 -34.14
N THR A 167 -41.42 6.72 -32.87
CA THR A 167 -42.82 6.76 -32.45
C THR A 167 -43.44 8.13 -32.68
N ASN A 168 -42.75 9.22 -32.42
CA ASN A 168 -43.24 10.57 -32.70
C ASN A 168 -43.35 10.85 -34.19
N ALA A 169 -42.42 10.39 -35.01
CA ALA A 169 -42.51 10.52 -36.47
C ALA A 169 -43.73 9.79 -37.02
N ASP A 170 -44.00 8.58 -36.55
CA ASP A 170 -45.18 7.79 -36.93
C ASP A 170 -46.50 8.48 -36.50
N ASN A 171 -46.54 9.00 -35.29
CA ASN A 171 -47.69 9.75 -34.79
C ASN A 171 -47.95 11.03 -35.60
N ILE A 172 -46.90 11.77 -35.96
CA ILE A 172 -47.01 12.95 -36.82
C ILE A 172 -47.49 12.56 -38.22
N ALA A 173 -46.94 11.51 -38.82
CA ALA A 173 -47.36 11.00 -40.12
C ALA A 173 -48.84 10.56 -40.10
N GLY A 174 -49.25 9.84 -39.06
CA GLY A 174 -50.65 9.45 -38.85
C GLY A 174 -51.58 10.65 -38.68
N THR A 175 -51.17 11.66 -37.92
CA THR A 175 -51.95 12.90 -37.76
C THR A 175 -52.11 13.65 -39.07
N LEU A 176 -51.02 13.79 -39.85
CA LEU A 176 -51.05 14.41 -41.18
C LEU A 176 -51.94 13.63 -42.15
N GLY A 177 -51.89 12.29 -42.13
CA GLY A 177 -52.79 11.44 -42.92
C GLY A 177 -54.25 11.67 -42.59
N ASN A 178 -54.60 11.71 -41.30
CA ASN A 178 -55.95 11.98 -40.83
C ASN A 178 -56.43 13.40 -41.23
N LEU A 179 -55.56 14.42 -41.09
CA LEU A 179 -55.91 15.77 -41.57
C LEU A 179 -56.13 15.83 -43.03
N ASN A 180 -55.35 15.12 -43.84
CA ASN A 180 -55.56 15.06 -45.30
C ASN A 180 -56.90 14.39 -45.68
N SER A 181 -57.26 13.30 -44.99
CA SER A 181 -58.53 12.66 -45.16
C SER A 181 -59.75 13.58 -44.84
N VAL A 182 -59.71 14.23 -43.68
CA VAL A 182 -60.72 15.19 -43.23
C VAL A 182 -60.81 16.37 -44.18
N THR A 183 -59.67 16.87 -44.68
CA THR A 183 -59.64 17.97 -45.66
C THR A 183 -60.28 17.52 -47.00
N GLY A 184 -60.01 16.28 -47.42
CA GLY A 184 -60.64 15.67 -48.62
C GLY A 184 -62.18 15.54 -48.48
N ASP A 185 -62.59 15.01 -47.35
CA ASP A 185 -64.06 14.82 -47.07
C ASP A 185 -64.77 16.18 -47.01
N MET A 186 -64.15 17.19 -46.40
CA MET A 186 -64.67 18.57 -46.40
C MET A 186 -64.76 19.15 -47.81
N ALA A 187 -63.82 18.94 -48.70
CA ALA A 187 -63.80 19.42 -50.04
C ALA A 187 -64.96 18.73 -50.90
N GLU A 188 -65.15 17.46 -50.65
CA GLU A 188 -66.29 16.70 -51.31
C GLU A 188 -67.59 17.25 -50.81
N LEU A 189 -67.81 17.47 -49.54
CA LEU A 189 -69.07 18.04 -49.00
C LEU A 189 -69.35 19.46 -49.48
N LEU A 190 -68.34 20.27 -49.76
CA LEU A 190 -68.50 21.62 -50.27
C LEU A 190 -68.71 21.69 -51.76
N SER A 191 -68.53 20.58 -52.50
CA SER A 191 -68.75 20.48 -53.94
C SER A 191 -70.09 19.83 -54.34
N ALA A 192 -70.79 19.29 -53.35
CA ALA A 192 -72.12 18.69 -53.53
C ALA A 192 -73.25 19.72 -53.27
#